data_b9711e6947eba00f202766237991c312
#
_entry.id   b9711e6947eba00f202766237991c312
#
_cell.length_a   1.000
_cell.length_b   1.000
_cell.length_c   1.000
_cell.angle_alpha   90.00
_cell.angle_beta   90.00
_cell.angle_gamma   90.00
#
_symmetry.space_group_name_H-M   'P 1'
#
loop_
_entity.id
_entity.type
_entity.pdbx_description
1 polymer ?
#
loop_
_entity_poly.entity_id
_entity_poly.type
_entity_poly.pdbx_seq_one_letter_code
_entity_poly.pdbx_strand_id
1 'polypeptide(L)'
;MNRKIGPYFIETKSFRGMWFVLKAGFWFTSSMETPVGGLLHRWKRTVVHLGHGAPLKNIGLLEKNISFVKRVYYKLITGNFTWFLAVSDYFKPIIANFAGVSEKRVLVNEQPRNQVLLNQQRDVLKDYSDNFRILYAPTWKPWVKELDWGMLEGENFEAIDNFLFQNNAVLFIRMHPYFEKAEVYERAASSKSIKVLSSENFPEVNDVLGAFDALITDYSSVCFDYLLFDRPILFWTKDIDKYEIQIGFTDSFEKLAAGPAVSAIGDLLGYLRIILESEENLQKFRIPVLKLIETDRSNVCKSLLEKVGV
;
A
#
# COMPACT_ATOMS: atom_id res chain seq x y z
N MET A 1 -18.28 -1.15 -7.98
CA MET A 1 -19.21 -1.73 -6.99
C MET A 1 -19.46 -0.73 -5.88
N ASN A 2 -20.71 -0.26 -5.71
CA ASN A 2 -21.05 0.65 -4.61
C ASN A 2 -21.25 -0.20 -3.33
N ARG A 3 -20.24 -0.26 -2.49
CA ARG A 3 -20.40 -0.87 -1.17
C ARG A 3 -21.12 0.09 -0.25
N LYS A 4 -22.27 -0.32 0.25
CA LYS A 4 -22.92 0.32 1.40
C LYS A 4 -22.15 -0.14 2.65
N ILE A 5 -21.23 0.68 3.11
CA ILE A 5 -20.45 0.40 4.33
C ILE A 5 -21.15 1.11 5.49
N GLY A 6 -21.98 0.35 6.21
CA GLY A 6 -22.66 0.81 7.41
C GLY A 6 -23.83 1.76 7.18
N PRO A 7 -24.53 2.16 8.26
CA PRO A 7 -25.76 2.95 8.21
C PRO A 7 -25.56 4.42 7.78
N TYR A 8 -24.33 4.89 7.76
CA TYR A 8 -23.98 6.29 7.45
C TYR A 8 -23.50 6.50 6.01
N PHE A 9 -23.55 5.46 5.17
CA PHE A 9 -23.20 5.60 3.76
C PHE A 9 -24.27 6.41 3.01
N ILE A 10 -23.83 7.49 2.37
CA ILE A 10 -24.67 8.33 1.50
C ILE A 10 -23.97 8.44 0.15
N GLU A 11 -24.66 8.08 -0.92
CA GLU A 11 -24.14 8.23 -2.27
C GLU A 11 -23.97 9.71 -2.62
N THR A 12 -22.72 10.14 -2.87
CA THR A 12 -22.38 11.55 -3.13
C THR A 12 -23.05 12.13 -4.38
N LYS A 13 -23.38 11.28 -5.37
CA LYS A 13 -24.08 11.69 -6.61
C LYS A 13 -25.59 11.90 -6.42
N SER A 14 -26.15 11.45 -5.29
CA SER A 14 -27.56 11.72 -4.98
C SER A 14 -27.77 13.15 -4.50
N PHE A 15 -29.00 13.71 -4.67
CA PHE A 15 -29.36 15.04 -4.13
C PHE A 15 -29.05 15.16 -2.63
N ARG A 16 -29.41 14.14 -1.86
CA ARG A 16 -29.15 14.07 -0.41
C ARG A 16 -27.66 14.02 -0.10
N GLY A 17 -26.89 13.23 -0.86
CA GLY A 17 -25.44 13.15 -0.70
C GLY A 17 -24.73 14.45 -1.04
N MET A 18 -25.09 15.07 -2.16
CA MET A 18 -24.56 16.39 -2.56
C MET A 18 -24.83 17.45 -1.49
N TRP A 19 -26.06 17.50 -0.97
CA TRP A 19 -26.41 18.41 0.11
C TRP A 19 -25.59 18.18 1.38
N PHE A 20 -25.39 16.91 1.75
CA PHE A 20 -24.59 16.55 2.91
C PHE A 20 -23.13 16.96 2.74
N VAL A 21 -22.55 16.67 1.59
CA VAL A 21 -21.17 17.06 1.23
C VAL A 21 -21.00 18.57 1.26
N LEU A 22 -21.94 19.32 0.70
CA LEU A 22 -21.85 20.79 0.65
C LEU A 22 -21.96 21.43 2.03
N LYS A 23 -22.68 20.83 2.98
CA LYS A 23 -22.81 21.30 4.37
C LYS A 23 -21.68 20.86 5.29
N ALA A 24 -20.93 19.80 4.94
CA ALA A 24 -19.87 19.26 5.79
C ALA A 24 -18.75 20.30 6.00
N GLY A 25 -18.40 20.55 7.26
CA GLY A 25 -17.30 21.43 7.65
C GLY A 25 -15.93 20.78 7.47
N PHE A 26 -15.87 19.43 7.45
CA PHE A 26 -14.65 18.64 7.31
C PHE A 26 -14.79 17.62 6.19
N TRP A 27 -13.78 17.54 5.35
CA TRP A 27 -13.63 16.50 4.32
C TRP A 27 -12.32 15.77 4.52
N PHE A 28 -12.39 14.44 4.55
CA PHE A 28 -11.22 13.57 4.55
C PHE A 28 -11.24 12.75 3.25
N THR A 29 -10.19 12.89 2.45
CA THR A 29 -10.07 12.20 1.15
C THR A 29 -8.75 11.45 1.06
N SER A 30 -8.77 10.28 0.45
CA SER A 30 -7.56 9.51 0.17
C SER A 30 -6.92 9.87 -1.18
N SER A 31 -7.65 10.56 -2.07
CA SER A 31 -7.19 11.00 -3.38
C SER A 31 -7.17 12.52 -3.50
N MET A 32 -6.58 13.05 -4.58
CA MET A 32 -6.60 14.47 -4.91
C MET A 32 -7.98 14.95 -5.40
N GLU A 33 -8.91 14.03 -5.59
CA GLU A 33 -10.27 14.37 -5.95
C GLU A 33 -11.07 14.79 -4.72
N THR A 34 -11.78 15.89 -4.84
CA THR A 34 -12.74 16.34 -3.81
C THR A 34 -14.13 15.81 -4.12
N PRO A 35 -14.98 15.59 -3.10
CA PRO A 35 -16.33 15.02 -3.28
C PRO A 35 -17.22 15.80 -4.27
N VAL A 36 -16.95 17.09 -4.46
CA VAL A 36 -17.54 17.95 -5.49
C VAL A 36 -16.43 18.69 -6.21
N GLY A 37 -16.59 18.92 -7.51
CA GLY A 37 -15.64 19.68 -8.30
C GLY A 37 -15.52 21.13 -7.84
N GLY A 38 -14.52 21.83 -8.36
CA GLY A 38 -14.26 23.24 -8.05
C GLY A 38 -12.92 23.50 -7.39
N LEU A 39 -12.70 24.75 -7.01
CA LEU A 39 -11.47 25.22 -6.38
C LEU A 39 -11.80 25.97 -5.08
N LEU A 40 -10.77 26.17 -4.24
CA LEU A 40 -10.81 27.00 -3.03
C LEU A 40 -11.71 26.42 -1.92
N HIS A 41 -11.93 25.11 -1.88
CA HIS A 41 -12.77 24.44 -0.87
C HIS A 41 -12.29 24.71 0.55
N ARG A 42 -10.96 24.82 0.76
CA ARG A 42 -10.36 25.08 2.07
C ARG A 42 -10.77 26.43 2.72
N TRP A 43 -11.35 27.35 1.96
CA TRP A 43 -11.80 28.64 2.51
C TRP A 43 -13.10 28.51 3.31
N LYS A 44 -13.90 27.48 3.02
CA LYS A 44 -15.20 27.27 3.67
C LYS A 44 -15.22 26.08 4.62
N ARG A 45 -14.17 25.23 4.57
CA ARG A 45 -14.12 23.98 5.33
C ARG A 45 -12.68 23.49 5.47
N THR A 46 -12.47 22.60 6.42
CA THR A 46 -11.19 21.89 6.54
C THR A 46 -11.19 20.69 5.60
N VAL A 47 -10.23 20.64 4.66
CA VAL A 47 -10.07 19.54 3.72
C VAL A 47 -8.72 18.87 3.99
N VAL A 48 -8.76 17.59 4.34
CA VAL A 48 -7.59 16.80 4.71
C VAL A 48 -7.33 15.74 3.64
N HIS A 49 -6.14 15.80 3.03
CA HIS A 49 -5.66 14.74 2.15
C HIS A 49 -4.95 13.68 2.98
N LEU A 50 -5.57 12.52 3.13
CA LEU A 50 -5.02 11.39 3.90
C LEU A 50 -3.90 10.67 3.12
N GLY A 51 -3.96 10.69 1.79
CA GLY A 51 -3.03 9.92 0.95
C GLY A 51 -3.27 8.41 1.05
N HIS A 52 -2.22 7.67 0.73
CA HIS A 52 -2.23 6.19 0.70
C HIS A 52 -1.15 5.56 1.59
N GLY A 53 -0.67 6.26 2.60
CA GLY A 53 0.43 5.83 3.47
C GLY A 53 1.77 6.45 3.09
N ALA A 54 2.87 5.84 3.54
CA ALA A 54 4.21 6.27 3.22
C ALA A 54 4.50 6.09 1.72
N PRO A 55 4.94 7.12 0.99
CA PRO A 55 5.21 7.00 -0.44
C PRO A 55 6.59 6.37 -0.67
N LEU A 56 6.64 5.17 -1.26
CA LEU A 56 7.87 4.54 -1.71
C LEU A 56 8.34 5.14 -3.05
N LYS A 57 7.42 5.40 -3.96
CA LYS A 57 7.66 5.86 -5.33
C LYS A 57 7.34 7.34 -5.52
N ASN A 58 8.00 7.97 -6.49
CA ASN A 58 7.69 9.33 -6.90
C ASN A 58 6.27 9.44 -7.47
N ILE A 59 5.49 10.35 -6.91
CA ILE A 59 4.11 10.64 -7.30
C ILE A 59 3.88 12.15 -7.31
N GLY A 60 2.84 12.58 -7.99
CA GLY A 60 2.44 13.98 -8.02
C GLY A 60 3.52 14.88 -8.60
N LEU A 61 3.91 15.94 -7.88
CA LEU A 61 4.95 16.86 -8.35
C LEU A 61 6.38 16.28 -8.30
N LEU A 62 6.57 15.11 -7.67
CA LEU A 62 7.86 14.39 -7.64
C LEU A 62 8.08 13.51 -8.87
N GLU A 63 7.05 13.30 -9.72
CA GLU A 63 7.18 12.48 -10.93
C GLU A 63 8.29 12.99 -11.85
N LYS A 64 9.19 12.11 -12.31
CA LYS A 64 10.36 12.47 -13.11
C LYS A 64 10.01 13.19 -14.41
N ASN A 65 8.94 12.78 -15.09
CA ASN A 65 8.53 13.30 -16.40
C ASN A 65 7.17 14.01 -16.35
N ILE A 66 6.93 14.78 -15.28
CA ILE A 66 5.67 15.51 -15.14
C ILE A 66 5.53 16.60 -16.21
N SER A 67 4.45 16.56 -16.99
CA SER A 67 4.16 17.59 -17.99
C SER A 67 3.82 18.93 -17.32
N PHE A 68 4.06 20.04 -18.05
CA PHE A 68 3.71 21.38 -17.57
C PHE A 68 2.23 21.50 -17.20
N VAL A 69 1.33 20.95 -18.01
CA VAL A 69 -0.12 20.96 -17.75
C VAL A 69 -0.45 20.22 -16.46
N LYS A 70 0.13 19.04 -16.25
CA LYS A 70 -0.06 18.26 -15.02
C LYS A 70 0.50 19.01 -13.80
N ARG A 71 1.62 19.70 -13.93
CA ARG A 71 2.20 20.53 -12.87
C ARG A 71 1.28 21.68 -12.47
N VAL A 72 0.70 22.39 -13.45
CA VAL A 72 -0.28 23.45 -13.20
C VAL A 72 -1.53 22.90 -12.53
N TYR A 73 -2.03 21.77 -13.04
CA TYR A 73 -3.19 21.07 -12.45
C TYR A 73 -2.95 20.72 -10.98
N TYR A 74 -1.80 20.11 -10.64
CA TYR A 74 -1.46 19.79 -9.25
C TYR A 74 -1.42 21.02 -8.37
N LYS A 75 -0.79 22.11 -8.80
CA LYS A 75 -0.75 23.38 -8.05
C LYS A 75 -2.13 23.97 -7.78
N LEU A 76 -3.06 23.82 -8.72
CA LEU A 76 -4.43 24.29 -8.55
C LEU A 76 -5.21 23.39 -7.59
N ILE A 77 -5.17 22.05 -7.79
CA ILE A 77 -5.98 21.13 -7.02
C ILE A 77 -5.51 21.03 -5.56
N THR A 78 -4.20 21.10 -5.30
CA THR A 78 -3.66 21.11 -3.93
C THR A 78 -4.05 22.38 -3.17
N GLY A 79 -4.47 23.44 -3.87
CA GLY A 79 -5.10 24.62 -3.30
C GLY A 79 -6.41 24.36 -2.57
N ASN A 80 -7.09 23.24 -2.85
CA ASN A 80 -8.34 22.84 -2.19
C ASN A 80 -8.16 22.29 -0.79
N PHE A 81 -6.97 21.76 -0.49
CA PHE A 81 -6.68 21.07 0.79
C PHE A 81 -6.17 22.05 1.85
N THR A 82 -6.61 21.88 3.07
CA THR A 82 -6.07 22.55 4.25
C THR A 82 -4.82 21.84 4.72
N TRP A 83 -4.90 20.52 4.83
CA TRP A 83 -3.87 19.66 5.39
C TRP A 83 -3.56 18.47 4.49
N PHE A 84 -2.31 18.04 4.52
CA PHE A 84 -1.81 16.80 3.95
C PHE A 84 -1.28 15.93 5.08
N LEU A 85 -1.46 14.61 4.98
CA LEU A 85 -1.01 13.67 6.01
C LEU A 85 0.30 13.02 5.61
N ALA A 86 1.28 13.03 6.51
CA ALA A 86 2.49 12.22 6.46
C ALA A 86 2.48 11.23 7.63
N VAL A 87 2.93 9.99 7.40
CA VAL A 87 2.94 8.94 8.44
C VAL A 87 4.00 9.18 9.52
N SER A 88 5.04 9.98 9.22
CA SER A 88 6.11 10.34 10.16
C SER A 88 6.79 11.65 9.77
N ASP A 89 7.64 12.16 10.65
CA ASP A 89 8.43 13.36 10.37
C ASP A 89 9.40 13.17 9.19
N TYR A 90 9.89 11.95 8.98
CA TYR A 90 10.73 11.63 7.82
C TYR A 90 10.00 11.86 6.49
N PHE A 91 8.73 11.47 6.40
CA PHE A 91 7.93 11.63 5.17
C PHE A 91 7.31 13.03 5.02
N LYS A 92 7.35 13.87 6.05
CA LYS A 92 6.77 15.22 6.01
C LYS A 92 7.28 16.09 4.87
N PRO A 93 8.61 16.28 4.65
CA PRO A 93 9.12 17.04 3.52
C PRO A 93 8.80 16.40 2.17
N ILE A 94 8.76 15.06 2.10
CA ILE A 94 8.41 14.32 0.89
C ILE A 94 6.96 14.62 0.48
N ILE A 95 6.03 14.57 1.44
CA ILE A 95 4.61 14.91 1.19
C ILE A 95 4.45 16.40 0.84
N ALA A 96 5.20 17.31 1.47
CA ALA A 96 5.18 18.73 1.12
C ALA A 96 5.60 18.95 -0.34
N ASN A 97 6.68 18.31 -0.77
CA ASN A 97 7.19 18.38 -2.14
C ASN A 97 6.23 17.72 -3.14
N PHE A 98 5.67 16.54 -2.81
CA PHE A 98 4.63 15.85 -3.59
C PHE A 98 3.46 16.79 -3.92
N ALA A 99 2.97 17.51 -2.90
CA ALA A 99 1.82 18.40 -3.03
C ALA A 99 2.19 19.82 -3.48
N GLY A 100 3.46 20.19 -3.47
CA GLY A 100 3.92 21.56 -3.75
C GLY A 100 3.45 22.58 -2.72
N VAL A 101 3.46 22.20 -1.44
CA VAL A 101 3.00 23.03 -0.32
C VAL A 101 4.10 23.19 0.72
N SER A 102 3.93 24.17 1.63
CA SER A 102 4.81 24.28 2.80
C SER A 102 4.60 23.11 3.75
N GLU A 103 5.68 22.63 4.40
CA GLU A 103 5.62 21.61 5.46
C GLU A 103 4.70 22.00 6.63
N LYS A 104 4.43 23.28 6.84
CA LYS A 104 3.45 23.77 7.82
C LYS A 104 2.03 23.30 7.53
N ARG A 105 1.75 22.85 6.28
CA ARG A 105 0.46 22.27 5.87
C ARG A 105 0.49 20.72 5.86
N VAL A 106 1.54 20.11 6.40
CA VAL A 106 1.65 18.66 6.52
C VAL A 106 1.56 18.28 7.99
N LEU A 107 0.52 17.54 8.34
CA LEU A 107 0.33 16.93 9.64
C LEU A 107 1.06 15.58 9.68
N VAL A 108 1.72 15.30 10.79
CA VAL A 108 2.29 13.97 11.05
C VAL A 108 1.31 13.17 11.89
N ASN A 109 0.84 12.06 11.34
CA ASN A 109 -0.06 11.12 12.00
C ASN A 109 -0.09 9.80 11.24
N GLU A 110 -0.28 8.69 11.93
CA GLU A 110 -0.49 7.41 11.27
C GLU A 110 -1.76 7.44 10.42
N GLN A 111 -1.82 6.57 9.40
CA GLN A 111 -3.00 6.44 8.55
C GLN A 111 -4.21 5.91 9.36
N PRO A 112 -5.40 6.54 9.25
CA PRO A 112 -6.59 6.08 9.98
C PRO A 112 -6.96 4.61 9.73
N ARG A 113 -6.72 4.11 8.50
CA ARG A 113 -6.93 2.69 8.17
C ARG A 113 -6.06 1.74 9.00
N ASN A 114 -4.89 2.18 9.42
CA ASN A 114 -3.94 1.36 10.17
C ASN A 114 -4.38 1.14 11.63
N GLN A 115 -5.29 1.96 12.15
CA GLN A 115 -5.92 1.68 13.45
C GLN A 115 -6.68 0.34 13.44
N VAL A 116 -7.31 -0.01 12.31
CA VAL A 116 -8.00 -1.31 12.15
C VAL A 116 -6.99 -2.44 11.99
N LEU A 117 -5.91 -2.20 11.23
CA LEU A 117 -4.83 -3.19 11.02
C LEU A 117 -4.26 -3.69 12.35
N LEU A 118 -3.97 -2.79 13.29
CA LEU A 118 -3.38 -3.13 14.58
C LEU A 118 -4.28 -4.04 15.44
N ASN A 119 -5.58 -4.10 15.14
CA ASN A 119 -6.57 -4.93 15.83
C ASN A 119 -6.99 -6.18 15.05
N GLN A 120 -6.37 -6.46 13.88
CA GLN A 120 -6.74 -7.60 13.05
C GLN A 120 -6.34 -8.92 13.70
N GLN A 121 -7.29 -9.86 13.69
CA GLN A 121 -7.06 -11.23 14.12
C GLN A 121 -6.68 -12.11 12.91
N ARG A 122 -5.85 -13.14 13.14
CA ARG A 122 -5.37 -14.08 12.11
C ARG A 122 -6.47 -14.99 11.54
N ASP A 123 -7.68 -14.91 12.06
CA ASP A 123 -8.80 -15.86 11.78
C ASP A 123 -9.38 -15.79 10.36
N VAL A 124 -8.97 -14.83 9.54
CA VAL A 124 -9.55 -14.62 8.20
C VAL A 124 -9.22 -15.75 7.22
N LEU A 125 -8.12 -16.48 7.46
CA LEU A 125 -7.64 -17.60 6.64
C LEU A 125 -7.58 -18.90 7.48
N LYS A 126 -8.69 -19.27 8.13
CA LYS A 126 -8.80 -20.41 9.07
C LYS A 126 -8.39 -21.74 8.47
N ASP A 127 -8.73 -21.98 7.20
CA ASP A 127 -8.42 -23.23 6.49
C ASP A 127 -6.91 -23.46 6.31
N TYR A 128 -6.11 -22.43 6.58
CA TYR A 128 -4.64 -22.44 6.45
C TYR A 128 -3.94 -22.12 7.77
N SER A 129 -4.61 -22.36 8.91
CA SER A 129 -4.08 -22.05 10.25
C SER A 129 -2.75 -22.73 10.55
N ASP A 130 -2.57 -23.94 10.01
CA ASP A 130 -1.38 -24.78 10.24
C ASP A 130 -0.25 -24.54 9.23
N ASN A 131 -0.50 -23.68 8.23
CA ASN A 131 0.49 -23.34 7.22
C ASN A 131 1.20 -22.03 7.54
N PHE A 132 2.45 -21.90 7.09
CA PHE A 132 3.12 -20.60 7.00
C PHE A 132 2.55 -19.84 5.80
N ARG A 133 1.93 -18.68 6.05
CA ARG A 133 1.14 -17.92 5.06
C ARG A 133 1.92 -16.74 4.52
N ILE A 134 2.14 -16.72 3.23
CA ILE A 134 2.90 -15.70 2.53
C ILE A 134 1.95 -14.93 1.61
N LEU A 135 1.96 -13.60 1.67
CA LEU A 135 1.28 -12.74 0.71
C LEU A 135 2.25 -12.32 -0.40
N TYR A 136 1.86 -12.52 -1.66
CA TYR A 136 2.51 -11.89 -2.81
C TYR A 136 1.62 -10.78 -3.37
N ALA A 137 2.06 -9.53 -3.22
CA ALA A 137 1.32 -8.33 -3.63
C ALA A 137 2.19 -7.38 -4.46
N PRO A 138 2.39 -7.66 -5.76
CA PRO A 138 3.22 -6.83 -6.64
C PRO A 138 2.48 -5.54 -7.05
N THR A 139 3.28 -4.52 -7.41
CA THR A 139 2.78 -3.24 -7.94
C THR A 139 2.34 -3.38 -9.39
N TRP A 140 1.24 -2.72 -9.73
CA TRP A 140 0.90 -2.47 -11.13
C TRP A 140 1.93 -1.53 -11.79
N LYS A 141 2.38 -1.90 -13.00
CA LYS A 141 3.38 -1.14 -13.77
C LYS A 141 2.79 -0.71 -15.12
N PRO A 142 2.88 0.58 -15.50
CA PRO A 142 2.21 1.10 -16.69
C PRO A 142 2.76 0.59 -18.03
N TRP A 143 3.98 0.01 -18.03
CA TRP A 143 4.60 -0.56 -19.21
C TRP A 143 4.37 -2.06 -19.38
N VAL A 144 3.75 -2.69 -18.41
CA VAL A 144 3.36 -4.10 -18.48
C VAL A 144 2.06 -4.18 -19.27
N LYS A 145 2.17 -4.49 -20.57
CA LYS A 145 1.03 -4.63 -21.47
C LYS A 145 0.41 -6.03 -21.41
N GLU A 146 1.24 -7.02 -21.18
CA GLU A 146 0.88 -8.42 -20.98
C GLU A 146 1.43 -8.84 -19.63
N LEU A 147 0.79 -9.78 -19.00
CA LEU A 147 1.05 -10.24 -17.67
C LEU A 147 2.52 -10.52 -17.40
N ASP A 148 3.18 -9.58 -16.73
CA ASP A 148 4.40 -9.86 -16.02
C ASP A 148 3.99 -10.43 -14.65
N TRP A 149 4.08 -11.72 -14.48
CA TRP A 149 3.74 -12.41 -13.25
C TRP A 149 4.84 -12.30 -12.20
N GLY A 150 5.85 -11.50 -12.52
CA GLY A 150 6.98 -11.23 -11.66
C GLY A 150 7.75 -12.50 -11.33
N MET A 151 7.75 -12.87 -10.04
CA MET A 151 8.45 -14.09 -9.60
C MET A 151 7.79 -15.40 -10.05
N LEU A 152 6.51 -15.37 -10.48
CA LEU A 152 5.74 -16.57 -10.86
C LEU A 152 5.79 -16.89 -12.36
N GLU A 153 6.69 -16.25 -13.10
CA GLU A 153 6.82 -16.41 -14.54
C GLU A 153 7.48 -17.75 -14.91
N GLY A 154 6.94 -18.41 -15.93
CA GLY A 154 7.54 -19.62 -16.50
C GLY A 154 7.69 -20.77 -15.51
N GLU A 155 8.87 -21.37 -15.47
CA GLU A 155 9.24 -22.52 -14.60
C GLU A 155 9.35 -22.14 -13.11
N ASN A 156 9.44 -20.85 -12.80
CA ASN A 156 9.51 -20.38 -11.42
C ASN A 156 8.26 -20.77 -10.63
N PHE A 157 7.10 -20.82 -11.29
CA PHE A 157 5.84 -21.20 -10.65
C PHE A 157 5.93 -22.58 -10.01
N GLU A 158 6.38 -23.59 -10.77
CA GLU A 158 6.51 -24.96 -10.28
C GLU A 158 7.58 -25.09 -9.21
N ALA A 159 8.68 -24.36 -9.36
CA ALA A 159 9.76 -24.33 -8.38
C ALA A 159 9.29 -23.78 -7.02
N ILE A 160 8.52 -22.68 -7.05
CA ILE A 160 7.92 -22.07 -5.86
C ILE A 160 6.85 -22.99 -5.28
N ASP A 161 5.93 -23.53 -6.07
CA ASP A 161 4.85 -24.40 -5.59
C ASP A 161 5.40 -25.65 -4.89
N ASN A 162 6.39 -26.31 -5.49
CA ASN A 162 7.05 -27.46 -4.89
C ASN A 162 7.79 -27.12 -3.59
N PHE A 163 8.52 -25.99 -3.57
CA PHE A 163 9.20 -25.52 -2.37
C PHE A 163 8.23 -25.27 -1.22
N LEU A 164 7.14 -24.55 -1.48
CA LEU A 164 6.12 -24.24 -0.47
C LEU A 164 5.44 -25.50 0.06
N PHE A 165 5.07 -26.42 -0.83
CA PHE A 165 4.46 -27.69 -0.45
C PHE A 165 5.37 -28.52 0.49
N GLN A 166 6.65 -28.61 0.17
CA GLN A 166 7.63 -29.33 0.99
C GLN A 166 7.87 -28.71 2.37
N ASN A 167 7.59 -27.41 2.52
CA ASN A 167 7.84 -26.66 3.75
C ASN A 167 6.54 -26.26 4.50
N ASN A 168 5.41 -26.88 4.19
CA ASN A 168 4.11 -26.58 4.81
C ASN A 168 3.74 -25.09 4.75
N ALA A 169 4.05 -24.41 3.63
CA ALA A 169 3.76 -23.02 3.42
C ALA A 169 2.77 -22.80 2.27
N VAL A 170 2.04 -21.71 2.30
CA VAL A 170 1.07 -21.32 1.27
C VAL A 170 1.29 -19.88 0.84
N LEU A 171 1.39 -19.65 -0.46
CA LEU A 171 1.50 -18.34 -1.08
C LEU A 171 0.13 -17.87 -1.57
N PHE A 172 -0.30 -16.72 -1.11
CA PHE A 172 -1.51 -16.07 -1.57
C PHE A 172 -1.15 -14.95 -2.54
N ILE A 173 -1.66 -15.02 -3.75
CA ILE A 173 -1.42 -14.03 -4.81
C ILE A 173 -2.50 -12.96 -4.75
N ARG A 174 -2.09 -11.70 -4.60
CA ARG A 174 -2.94 -10.53 -4.71
C ARG A 174 -2.44 -9.62 -5.81
N MET A 175 -2.93 -9.84 -7.03
CA MET A 175 -2.64 -8.94 -8.16
C MET A 175 -3.56 -7.72 -8.12
N HIS A 176 -3.19 -6.68 -8.88
CA HIS A 176 -4.11 -5.56 -9.11
C HIS A 176 -5.40 -6.09 -9.79
N PRO A 177 -6.61 -5.59 -9.43
CA PRO A 177 -7.89 -6.10 -9.98
C PRO A 177 -7.97 -6.15 -11.51
N TYR A 178 -7.19 -5.32 -12.20
CA TYR A 178 -7.09 -5.34 -13.66
C TYR A 178 -6.55 -6.68 -14.21
N PHE A 179 -5.78 -7.42 -13.41
CA PHE A 179 -5.12 -8.68 -13.79
C PHE A 179 -5.75 -9.93 -13.16
N GLU A 180 -6.89 -9.82 -12.49
CA GLU A 180 -7.54 -10.95 -11.80
C GLU A 180 -8.07 -12.07 -12.73
N LYS A 181 -8.08 -11.86 -14.05
CA LYS A 181 -8.46 -12.89 -15.05
C LYS A 181 -7.24 -13.52 -15.73
N ALA A 182 -6.09 -13.40 -15.13
CA ALA A 182 -4.84 -13.83 -15.71
C ALA A 182 -4.64 -15.35 -15.61
N GLU A 183 -3.90 -15.90 -16.57
CA GLU A 183 -3.48 -17.31 -16.62
C GLU A 183 -2.84 -17.78 -15.29
N VAL A 184 -2.14 -16.89 -14.56
CA VAL A 184 -1.59 -17.21 -13.23
C VAL A 184 -2.68 -17.64 -12.24
N TYR A 185 -3.88 -17.10 -12.34
CA TYR A 185 -4.99 -17.50 -11.48
C TYR A 185 -5.54 -18.88 -11.88
N GLU A 186 -5.54 -19.21 -13.17
CA GLU A 186 -5.92 -20.57 -13.64
C GLU A 186 -4.87 -21.59 -13.19
N ARG A 187 -3.58 -21.26 -13.29
CA ARG A 187 -2.51 -22.12 -12.76
C ARG A 187 -2.59 -22.26 -11.23
N ALA A 188 -2.88 -21.20 -10.50
CA ALA A 188 -3.04 -21.25 -9.05
C ALA A 188 -4.22 -22.13 -8.61
N ALA A 189 -5.28 -22.25 -9.42
CA ALA A 189 -6.42 -23.13 -9.12
C ALA A 189 -6.02 -24.60 -9.06
N SER A 190 -5.00 -25.03 -9.83
CA SER A 190 -4.47 -26.40 -9.86
C SER A 190 -3.24 -26.60 -8.94
N SER A 191 -2.72 -25.53 -8.35
CA SER A 191 -1.54 -25.56 -7.49
C SER A 191 -1.86 -26.14 -6.11
N LYS A 192 -0.85 -26.80 -5.51
CA LYS A 192 -0.92 -27.34 -4.14
C LYS A 192 -0.84 -26.24 -3.10
N SER A 193 0.09 -25.30 -3.28
CA SER A 193 0.49 -24.31 -2.26
C SER A 193 0.38 -22.86 -2.71
N ILE A 194 -0.08 -22.60 -3.95
CA ILE A 194 -0.32 -21.22 -4.45
C ILE A 194 -1.82 -21.00 -4.57
N LYS A 195 -2.34 -19.96 -3.92
CA LYS A 195 -3.77 -19.63 -3.85
C LYS A 195 -4.03 -18.20 -4.28
N VAL A 196 -5.23 -17.93 -4.76
CA VAL A 196 -5.67 -16.59 -5.16
C VAL A 196 -6.36 -15.90 -3.99
N LEU A 197 -5.92 -14.68 -3.67
CA LEU A 197 -6.61 -13.77 -2.78
C LEU A 197 -7.42 -12.77 -3.62
N SER A 198 -8.63 -13.16 -4.03
CA SER A 198 -9.44 -12.35 -4.95
C SER A 198 -9.92 -11.03 -4.33
N SER A 199 -10.08 -9.98 -5.16
CA SER A 199 -10.70 -8.72 -4.73
C SER A 199 -12.20 -8.83 -4.49
N GLU A 200 -12.83 -9.88 -4.98
CA GLU A 200 -14.24 -10.17 -4.72
C GLU A 200 -14.45 -10.57 -3.25
N ASN A 201 -13.62 -11.47 -2.72
CA ASN A 201 -13.70 -11.93 -1.34
C ASN A 201 -13.05 -10.95 -0.36
N PHE A 202 -11.93 -10.34 -0.75
CA PHE A 202 -11.15 -9.40 0.05
C PHE A 202 -10.89 -8.12 -0.74
N PRO A 203 -11.82 -7.18 -0.81
CA PRO A 203 -11.68 -6.00 -1.64
C PRO A 203 -10.53 -5.07 -1.25
N GLU A 204 -10.28 -4.97 0.04
CA GLU A 204 -9.17 -4.20 0.59
C GLU A 204 -8.09 -5.16 1.12
N VAL A 205 -6.89 -5.12 0.54
CA VAL A 205 -5.77 -5.97 1.00
C VAL A 205 -5.40 -5.68 2.44
N ASN A 206 -5.56 -4.43 2.87
CA ASN A 206 -5.30 -4.01 4.24
C ASN A 206 -6.18 -4.75 5.27
N ASP A 207 -7.38 -5.19 4.90
CA ASP A 207 -8.27 -5.92 5.81
C ASP A 207 -7.75 -7.32 6.18
N VAL A 208 -6.75 -7.83 5.46
CA VAL A 208 -6.22 -9.19 5.64
C VAL A 208 -4.71 -9.25 5.86
N LEU A 209 -4.01 -8.12 5.83
CA LEU A 209 -2.54 -8.10 5.97
C LEU A 209 -2.05 -8.82 7.23
N GLY A 210 -2.76 -8.69 8.35
CA GLY A 210 -2.42 -9.34 9.62
C GLY A 210 -2.54 -10.86 9.61
N ALA A 211 -3.18 -11.45 8.59
CA ALA A 211 -3.31 -12.90 8.46
C ALA A 211 -2.05 -13.59 7.92
N PHE A 212 -1.10 -12.85 7.36
CA PHE A 212 0.10 -13.39 6.72
C PHE A 212 1.31 -13.35 7.65
N ASP A 213 2.18 -14.35 7.53
CA ASP A 213 3.42 -14.49 8.30
C ASP A 213 4.61 -13.84 7.59
N ALA A 214 4.56 -13.69 6.25
CA ALA A 214 5.53 -12.95 5.46
C ALA A 214 4.86 -12.23 4.27
N LEU A 215 5.50 -11.16 3.78
CA LEU A 215 5.12 -10.43 2.57
C LEU A 215 6.22 -10.56 1.52
N ILE A 216 5.83 -10.90 0.29
CA ILE A 216 6.66 -10.69 -0.91
C ILE A 216 6.00 -9.58 -1.72
N THR A 217 6.76 -8.56 -2.06
CA THR A 217 6.28 -7.44 -2.87
C THR A 217 7.39 -6.94 -3.80
N ASP A 218 7.18 -5.84 -4.49
CA ASP A 218 8.20 -5.17 -5.28
C ASP A 218 8.34 -3.70 -4.83
N TYR A 219 7.77 -2.76 -5.56
CA TYR A 219 7.86 -1.32 -5.28
C TYR A 219 6.57 -0.77 -4.66
N SER A 220 5.82 -1.62 -3.95
CA SER A 220 4.53 -1.25 -3.36
C SER A 220 4.69 -0.68 -1.96
N SER A 221 3.99 0.42 -1.71
CA SER A 221 3.92 1.03 -0.37
C SER A 221 3.20 0.16 0.67
N VAL A 222 2.59 -0.96 0.27
CA VAL A 222 2.00 -1.95 1.19
C VAL A 222 3.03 -2.49 2.19
N CYS A 223 4.33 -2.46 1.83
CA CYS A 223 5.40 -2.85 2.73
C CYS A 223 5.42 -2.03 4.02
N PHE A 224 5.13 -0.72 3.96
CA PHE A 224 5.07 0.13 5.16
C PHE A 224 3.86 -0.18 6.05
N ASP A 225 2.70 -0.51 5.47
CA ASP A 225 1.55 -0.96 6.24
C ASP A 225 1.83 -2.34 6.87
N TYR A 226 2.50 -3.23 6.14
CA TYR A 226 2.86 -4.56 6.63
C TYR A 226 3.93 -4.53 7.74
N LEU A 227 4.83 -3.53 7.72
CA LEU A 227 5.82 -3.31 8.79
C LEU A 227 5.19 -3.10 10.18
N LEU A 228 3.91 -2.73 10.25
CA LEU A 228 3.19 -2.61 11.53
C LEU A 228 3.10 -3.93 12.30
N PHE A 229 3.26 -5.06 11.63
CA PHE A 229 3.26 -6.40 12.24
C PHE A 229 4.66 -6.89 12.62
N ASP A 230 5.72 -6.14 12.27
CA ASP A 230 7.14 -6.51 12.44
C ASP A 230 7.49 -7.91 11.91
N ARG A 231 6.89 -8.29 10.77
CA ARG A 231 7.09 -9.57 10.11
C ARG A 231 7.98 -9.46 8.88
N PRO A 232 8.58 -10.59 8.40
CA PRO A 232 9.48 -10.60 7.25
C PRO A 232 8.85 -10.03 5.96
N ILE A 233 9.66 -9.25 5.24
CA ILE A 233 9.35 -8.74 3.91
C ILE A 233 10.47 -9.14 2.96
N LEU A 234 10.13 -9.61 1.76
CA LEU A 234 11.06 -9.82 0.64
C LEU A 234 10.64 -8.93 -0.53
N PHE A 235 11.63 -8.40 -1.24
CA PHE A 235 11.38 -7.57 -2.42
C PHE A 235 11.85 -8.28 -3.69
N TRP A 236 10.91 -8.51 -4.63
CA TRP A 236 11.22 -9.00 -5.97
C TRP A 236 11.53 -7.81 -6.88
N THR A 237 12.80 -7.64 -7.27
CA THR A 237 13.32 -6.41 -7.88
C THR A 237 13.99 -6.64 -9.24
N LYS A 238 13.54 -7.63 -10.02
CA LYS A 238 14.11 -8.00 -11.33
C LYS A 238 14.24 -6.82 -12.30
N ASP A 239 13.37 -5.82 -12.20
CA ASP A 239 13.29 -4.66 -13.09
C ASP A 239 13.55 -3.31 -12.39
N ILE A 240 14.33 -3.31 -11.31
CA ILE A 240 14.57 -2.12 -10.47
C ILE A 240 15.15 -0.95 -11.26
N ASP A 241 16.13 -1.19 -12.13
CA ASP A 241 16.75 -0.13 -12.96
C ASP A 241 15.72 0.55 -13.87
N LYS A 242 14.85 -0.24 -14.49
CA LYS A 242 13.78 0.29 -15.33
C LYS A 242 12.77 1.08 -14.51
N TYR A 243 12.42 0.58 -13.33
CA TYR A 243 11.48 1.24 -12.42
C TYR A 243 12.05 2.57 -11.92
N GLU A 244 13.31 2.60 -11.54
CA GLU A 244 13.98 3.80 -11.09
C GLU A 244 14.08 4.86 -12.19
N ILE A 245 14.38 4.46 -13.42
CA ILE A 245 14.45 5.38 -14.57
C ILE A 245 13.08 6.00 -14.89
N GLN A 246 12.02 5.18 -14.89
CA GLN A 246 10.71 5.62 -15.37
C GLN A 246 9.85 6.30 -14.29
N ILE A 247 9.90 5.82 -13.07
CA ILE A 247 9.09 6.32 -11.94
C ILE A 247 9.98 6.95 -10.88
N GLY A 248 10.99 6.19 -10.41
CA GLY A 248 11.89 6.56 -9.33
C GLY A 248 11.27 6.43 -7.95
N PHE A 249 12.13 6.55 -6.95
CA PHE A 249 11.79 6.42 -5.54
C PHE A 249 11.87 7.78 -4.84
N THR A 250 11.18 7.92 -3.72
CA THR A 250 11.18 9.16 -2.92
C THR A 250 12.48 9.36 -2.14
N ASP A 251 13.21 8.29 -1.89
CA ASP A 251 14.60 8.22 -1.42
C ASP A 251 15.24 6.97 -2.04
N SER A 252 16.50 6.61 -1.73
CA SER A 252 17.10 5.38 -2.27
C SER A 252 16.26 4.15 -1.87
N PHE A 253 16.11 3.21 -2.81
CA PHE A 253 15.32 2.01 -2.55
C PHE A 253 15.88 1.21 -1.36
N GLU A 254 17.22 1.09 -1.27
CA GLU A 254 17.90 0.37 -0.21
C GLU A 254 17.60 0.93 1.19
N LYS A 255 17.40 2.24 1.29
CA LYS A 255 17.05 2.90 2.56
C LYS A 255 15.60 2.65 2.95
N LEU A 256 14.71 2.49 1.97
CA LEU A 256 13.28 2.31 2.17
C LEU A 256 12.86 0.83 2.19
N ALA A 257 13.72 -0.08 1.71
CA ALA A 257 13.45 -1.50 1.66
C ALA A 257 13.61 -2.15 3.05
N ALA A 258 12.50 -2.65 3.59
CA ALA A 258 12.45 -3.30 4.90
C ALA A 258 12.78 -4.80 4.87
N GLY A 259 13.46 -5.25 3.83
CA GLY A 259 13.84 -6.65 3.61
C GLY A 259 14.81 -6.81 2.46
N PRO A 260 15.34 -8.01 2.24
CA PRO A 260 16.22 -8.30 1.12
C PRO A 260 15.53 -8.05 -0.23
N ALA A 261 16.28 -7.44 -1.15
CA ALA A 261 15.91 -7.27 -2.55
C ALA A 261 16.56 -8.39 -3.38
N VAL A 262 15.76 -9.13 -4.12
CA VAL A 262 16.20 -10.28 -4.92
C VAL A 262 15.65 -10.20 -6.35
N SER A 263 16.43 -10.70 -7.32
CA SER A 263 16.06 -10.71 -8.74
C SER A 263 16.11 -12.11 -9.35
N ALA A 264 16.62 -13.10 -8.62
CA ALA A 264 16.71 -14.49 -9.02
C ALA A 264 15.88 -15.40 -8.11
N ILE A 265 15.28 -16.44 -8.69
CA ILE A 265 14.44 -17.38 -7.94
C ILE A 265 15.21 -18.15 -6.87
N GLY A 266 16.48 -18.49 -7.14
CA GLY A 266 17.32 -19.18 -6.17
C GLY A 266 17.54 -18.38 -4.89
N ASP A 267 17.77 -17.07 -5.02
CA ASP A 267 17.92 -16.16 -3.87
C ASP A 267 16.60 -16.02 -3.11
N LEU A 268 15.46 -15.90 -3.83
CA LEU A 268 14.14 -15.85 -3.22
C LEU A 268 13.87 -17.08 -2.35
N LEU A 269 14.07 -18.28 -2.91
CA LEU A 269 13.89 -19.55 -2.17
C LEU A 269 14.87 -19.68 -1.01
N GLY A 270 16.10 -19.18 -1.17
CA GLY A 270 17.09 -19.11 -0.09
C GLY A 270 16.61 -18.27 1.08
N TYR A 271 16.10 -17.07 0.84
CA TYR A 271 15.54 -16.21 1.90
C TYR A 271 14.24 -16.76 2.49
N LEU A 272 13.38 -17.40 1.69
CA LEU A 272 12.19 -18.07 2.21
C LEU A 272 12.57 -19.18 3.20
N ARG A 273 13.63 -19.97 2.92
CA ARG A 273 14.13 -20.97 3.86
C ARG A 273 14.59 -20.34 5.17
N ILE A 274 15.33 -19.24 5.10
CA ILE A 274 15.79 -18.50 6.29
C ILE A 274 14.60 -18.01 7.13
N ILE A 275 13.53 -17.50 6.49
CA ILE A 275 12.30 -17.04 7.17
C ILE A 275 11.58 -18.21 7.84
N LEU A 276 11.46 -19.35 7.17
CA LEU A 276 10.82 -20.54 7.70
C LEU A 276 11.55 -21.15 8.90
N GLU A 277 12.89 -20.98 8.99
CA GLU A 277 13.68 -21.35 10.14
C GLU A 277 13.48 -20.40 11.32
N SER A 278 13.47 -19.09 11.09
CA SER A 278 13.17 -18.05 12.08
C SER A 278 12.83 -16.70 11.43
N GLU A 279 11.68 -16.14 11.78
CA GLU A 279 11.23 -14.81 11.34
C GLU A 279 12.19 -13.69 11.79
N GLU A 280 12.95 -13.88 12.86
CA GLU A 280 13.88 -12.90 13.43
C GLU A 280 15.12 -12.70 12.56
N ASN A 281 15.50 -13.69 11.73
CA ASN A 281 16.70 -13.65 10.92
C ASN A 281 16.78 -12.43 9.97
N LEU A 282 15.65 -11.83 9.58
CA LEU A 282 15.59 -10.65 8.72
C LEU A 282 15.29 -9.34 9.46
N GLN A 283 15.25 -9.33 10.78
CA GLN A 283 14.93 -8.14 11.58
C GLN A 283 15.89 -6.97 11.32
N LYS A 284 17.16 -7.26 11.01
CA LYS A 284 18.16 -6.25 10.67
C LYS A 284 17.76 -5.33 9.51
N PHE A 285 16.93 -5.79 8.59
CA PHE A 285 16.42 -4.97 7.46
C PHE A 285 15.25 -4.12 7.88
N ARG A 286 14.40 -4.58 8.81
CA ARG A 286 13.19 -3.89 9.24
C ARG A 286 13.47 -2.75 10.21
N ILE A 287 14.39 -2.94 11.17
CA ILE A 287 14.69 -1.96 12.22
C ILE A 287 15.00 -0.55 11.69
N PRO A 288 15.84 -0.36 10.66
CA PRO A 288 16.12 0.96 10.12
C PRO A 288 14.86 1.63 9.55
N VAL A 289 14.03 0.87 8.83
CA VAL A 289 12.82 1.41 8.18
C VAL A 289 11.71 1.67 9.20
N LEU A 290 11.56 0.84 10.23
CA LEU A 290 10.64 1.09 11.35
C LEU A 290 10.89 2.45 12.01
N LYS A 291 12.15 2.87 12.14
CA LYS A 291 12.52 4.20 12.64
C LYS A 291 12.08 5.33 11.72
N LEU A 292 12.07 5.11 10.40
CA LEU A 292 11.60 6.11 9.43
C LEU A 292 10.09 6.32 9.50
N ILE A 293 9.34 5.30 9.88
CA ILE A 293 7.86 5.35 10.01
C ILE A 293 7.41 5.46 11.47
N GLU A 294 8.31 5.80 12.39
CA GLU A 294 7.97 5.94 13.80
C GLU A 294 6.99 7.08 14.03
N THR A 295 5.86 6.77 14.65
CA THR A 295 4.81 7.72 15.02
C THR A 295 3.93 7.14 16.12
N ASP A 296 3.19 8.00 16.82
CA ASP A 296 2.21 7.54 17.83
C ASP A 296 1.02 6.83 17.15
N ARG A 297 0.78 5.59 17.55
CA ARG A 297 -0.28 4.71 17.04
C ARG A 297 -1.35 4.39 18.09
N SER A 298 -1.32 4.99 19.27
CA SER A 298 -2.22 4.65 20.36
C SER A 298 -3.69 4.97 20.08
N ASN A 299 -3.97 6.09 19.41
CA ASN A 299 -5.32 6.57 19.10
C ASN A 299 -5.34 7.32 17.76
N VAL A 300 -5.02 6.62 16.68
CA VAL A 300 -4.75 7.22 15.35
C VAL A 300 -5.86 8.16 14.88
N CYS A 301 -7.13 7.69 14.88
CA CYS A 301 -8.25 8.51 14.42
C CYS A 301 -8.53 9.70 15.33
N LYS A 302 -8.49 9.50 16.65
CA LYS A 302 -8.72 10.57 17.63
C LYS A 302 -7.62 11.63 17.53
N SER A 303 -6.35 11.23 17.49
CA SER A 303 -5.21 12.14 17.32
C SER A 303 -5.32 12.99 16.06
N LEU A 304 -5.75 12.38 14.94
CA LEU A 304 -5.95 13.13 13.70
C LEU A 304 -7.08 14.17 13.83
N LEU A 305 -8.22 13.78 14.42
CA LEU A 305 -9.36 14.68 14.62
C LEU A 305 -8.97 15.87 15.49
N GLU A 306 -8.29 15.65 16.61
CA GLU A 306 -7.78 16.72 17.48
C GLU A 306 -6.82 17.68 16.76
N LYS A 307 -5.91 17.15 15.92
CA LYS A 307 -4.96 17.95 15.13
C LYS A 307 -5.66 18.85 14.09
N VAL A 308 -6.82 18.46 13.60
CA VAL A 308 -7.58 19.27 12.61
C VAL A 308 -8.67 20.13 13.23
N GLY A 309 -8.86 20.06 14.54
CA GLY A 309 -9.78 20.92 15.30
C GLY A 309 -11.21 20.37 15.39
N VAL A 310 -11.37 19.05 15.46
CA VAL A 310 -12.65 18.34 15.69
C VAL A 310 -12.73 17.83 17.12
#